data_05cbec3e05f4793c4613453e15f322e8
#
_entry.id   05cbec3e05f4793c4613453e15f322e8
#
_cell.length_a   1.000
_cell.length_b   1.000
_cell.length_c   1.000
_cell.angle_alpha   90.00
_cell.angle_beta   90.00
_cell.angle_gamma   90.00
#
_symmetry.space_group_name_H-M   'P 1'
#
loop_
_entity.id
_entity.type
_entity.pdbx_description
1 polymer ?
#
loop_
_entity_poly.entity_id
_entity_poly.type
_entity_poly.pdbx_seq_one_letter_code
_entity_poly.pdbx_strand_id
1 'polypeptide(L)'
;MMIEVELREWEQQCCGDPFRIGSTVTWKLVARDPDEDSGRPMPGYWEEHHDQTPEHVPHLPVTGTVRTIQALHYAFDEGANPGEMIIRPGSEVAVELDAVPGAGRQLPGCTREYRVLAYRVQLEVAEGMVLPAYVADDQDDWFEQD
;
A
#
# COMPACT_ATOMS: atom_id res chain seq x y z
N MET A 1 13.68 -7.41 11.88
CA MET A 1 13.07 -8.16 10.76
C MET A 1 12.40 -7.17 9.82
N MET A 2 12.62 -7.34 8.53
CA MET A 2 12.04 -6.46 7.51
C MET A 2 10.77 -7.06 6.94
N ILE A 3 9.75 -6.22 6.80
CA ILE A 3 8.52 -6.58 6.09
C ILE A 3 8.23 -5.52 5.04
N GLU A 4 7.44 -5.88 4.03
CA GLU A 4 6.99 -4.94 3.00
C GLU A 4 5.53 -4.59 3.27
N VAL A 5 5.22 -3.30 3.28
CA VAL A 5 3.85 -2.82 3.49
C VAL A 5 3.46 -1.97 2.30
N GLU A 6 2.29 -2.26 1.73
CA GLU A 6 1.73 -1.47 0.67
C GLU A 6 0.58 -0.63 1.20
N LEU A 7 0.61 0.67 0.91
CA LEU A 7 -0.43 1.62 1.29
C LEU A 7 -1.10 2.12 0.02
N ARG A 8 -2.43 2.12 -0.01
CA ARG A 8 -3.16 2.68 -1.14
C ARG A 8 -3.12 4.20 -1.09
N GLU A 9 -2.82 4.82 -2.23
CA GLU A 9 -2.68 6.28 -2.29
C GLU A 9 -3.97 6.98 -1.87
N TRP A 10 -5.15 6.48 -2.30
CA TRP A 10 -6.41 7.13 -1.98
C TRP A 10 -6.71 7.12 -0.47
N GLU A 11 -6.32 6.06 0.25
CA GLU A 11 -6.46 6.00 1.70
C GLU A 11 -5.51 6.97 2.39
N GLN A 12 -4.28 7.04 1.93
CA GLN A 12 -3.28 7.97 2.47
C GLN A 12 -3.71 9.42 2.25
N GLN A 13 -4.23 9.72 1.08
CA GLN A 13 -4.70 11.06 0.75
C GLN A 13 -5.95 11.46 1.52
N CYS A 14 -6.85 10.50 1.76
CA CYS A 14 -8.05 10.74 2.56
C CYS A 14 -7.72 11.02 4.03
N CYS A 15 -6.95 10.17 4.64
CA CYS A 15 -6.91 10.07 6.09
C CYS A 15 -5.54 9.72 6.67
N GLY A 16 -4.50 9.56 5.86
CA GLY A 16 -3.19 9.15 6.33
C GLY A 16 -2.39 10.26 6.97
N ASP A 17 -1.54 9.89 7.90
CA ASP A 17 -0.55 10.81 8.46
C ASP A 17 0.69 10.84 7.58
N PRO A 18 1.37 11.98 7.48
CA PRO A 18 2.62 12.04 6.76
C PRO A 18 3.69 11.20 7.47
N PHE A 19 4.57 10.59 6.69
CA PHE A 19 5.69 9.85 7.25
C PHE A 19 6.91 9.97 6.34
N ARG A 20 8.05 9.60 6.86
CA ARG A 20 9.32 9.69 6.14
C ARG A 20 10.24 8.55 6.55
N ILE A 21 11.33 8.38 5.80
CA ILE A 21 12.39 7.44 6.18
C ILE A 21 12.86 7.78 7.60
N GLY A 22 12.91 6.77 8.47
CA GLY A 22 13.26 6.93 9.87
C GLY A 22 12.07 7.13 10.81
N SER A 23 10.89 7.39 10.27
CA SER A 23 9.68 7.52 11.11
C SER A 23 9.35 6.20 11.79
N THR A 24 8.91 6.28 13.04
CA THR A 24 8.25 5.16 13.71
C THR A 24 6.76 5.28 13.46
N VAL A 25 6.17 4.25 12.91
CA VAL A 25 4.75 4.22 12.57
C VAL A 25 4.08 3.02 13.21
N THR A 26 2.78 3.15 13.46
CA THR A 26 1.93 2.02 13.86
C THR A 26 0.80 1.94 12.87
N TRP A 27 0.77 0.85 12.12
CA TRP A 27 -0.23 0.63 11.08
C TRP A 27 -0.98 -0.66 11.34
N LYS A 28 -2.28 -0.66 11.04
CA LYS A 28 -3.07 -1.88 11.07
C LYS A 28 -2.82 -2.63 9.77
N LEU A 29 -2.27 -3.83 9.88
CA LEU A 29 -1.82 -4.61 8.73
C LEU A 29 -2.69 -5.85 8.52
N VAL A 30 -2.81 -6.21 7.25
CA VAL A 30 -3.44 -7.44 6.77
C VAL A 30 -2.42 -8.15 5.89
N ALA A 31 -2.26 -9.45 6.05
CA ALA A 31 -1.30 -10.22 5.26
C ALA A 31 -1.75 -10.33 3.80
N ARG A 32 -0.81 -10.13 2.87
CA ARG A 32 -1.02 -10.42 1.45
C ARG A 32 -0.83 -11.91 1.20
N ASP A 33 -1.38 -12.39 0.09
CA ASP A 33 -1.21 -13.76 -0.34
C ASP A 33 0.28 -14.06 -0.55
N PRO A 34 0.85 -15.04 0.19
CA PRO A 34 2.28 -15.38 0.01
C PRO A 34 2.60 -15.85 -1.41
N ASP A 35 1.64 -16.44 -2.12
CA ASP A 35 1.85 -16.88 -3.50
C ASP A 35 1.99 -15.69 -4.45
N GLU A 36 1.30 -14.59 -4.20
CA GLU A 36 1.47 -13.34 -4.96
C GLU A 36 2.80 -12.67 -4.65
N ASP A 37 3.33 -12.90 -3.47
CA ASP A 37 4.62 -12.36 -3.05
C ASP A 37 5.79 -13.32 -3.38
N SER A 38 5.52 -14.40 -4.09
CA SER A 38 6.52 -15.38 -4.49
C SER A 38 7.68 -14.72 -5.22
N GLY A 39 8.90 -15.01 -4.77
CA GLY A 39 10.11 -14.38 -5.33
C GLY A 39 10.50 -13.07 -4.67
N ARG A 40 9.70 -12.54 -3.76
CA ARG A 40 10.06 -11.34 -2.99
C ARG A 40 10.86 -11.73 -1.75
N PRO A 41 11.82 -10.90 -1.32
CA PRO A 41 12.72 -11.27 -0.22
C PRO A 41 12.10 -11.18 1.17
N MET A 42 10.93 -10.61 1.32
CA MET A 42 10.29 -10.40 2.62
C MET A 42 8.78 -10.56 2.53
N PRO A 43 8.12 -10.92 3.65
CA PRO A 43 6.66 -11.06 3.64
C PRO A 43 5.98 -9.72 3.40
N GLY A 44 4.84 -9.76 2.73
CA GLY A 44 4.08 -8.58 2.34
C GLY A 44 2.76 -8.44 3.07
N TYR A 45 2.40 -7.18 3.30
CA TYR A 45 1.19 -6.79 4.01
C TYR A 45 0.54 -5.60 3.32
N TRP A 46 -0.78 -5.45 3.56
CA TRP A 46 -1.52 -4.23 3.23
C TRP A 46 -1.74 -3.44 4.50
N GLU A 47 -1.59 -2.12 4.42
CA GLU A 47 -2.08 -1.24 5.47
C GLU A 47 -3.58 -1.07 5.30
N GLU A 48 -4.32 -1.27 6.37
CA GLU A 48 -5.77 -1.20 6.35
C GLU A 48 -6.23 0.00 7.17
N HIS A 49 -6.70 1.03 6.50
CA HIS A 49 -7.01 2.32 7.11
C HIS A 49 -8.51 2.57 7.29
N HIS A 50 -9.35 1.93 6.47
CA HIS A 50 -10.77 2.23 6.40
C HIS A 50 -11.70 1.16 6.96
N ASP A 51 -11.17 0.20 7.73
CA ASP A 51 -11.96 -0.88 8.33
C ASP A 51 -12.78 -1.67 7.31
N GLN A 52 -12.25 -1.84 6.10
CA GLN A 52 -12.91 -2.60 5.04
C GLN A 52 -12.65 -4.10 5.15
N THR A 53 -11.74 -4.49 6.02
CA THR A 53 -11.38 -5.88 6.22
C THR A 53 -12.50 -6.61 6.96
N PRO A 54 -13.00 -7.75 6.42
CA PRO A 54 -13.96 -8.57 7.15
C PRO A 54 -13.43 -9.02 8.51
N GLU A 55 -14.31 -9.15 9.50
CA GLU A 55 -13.92 -9.50 10.87
C GLU A 55 -13.16 -10.82 10.97
N HIS A 56 -13.45 -11.77 10.08
CA HIS A 56 -12.79 -13.08 10.09
C HIS A 56 -11.37 -13.05 9.53
N VAL A 57 -10.96 -11.97 8.88
CA VAL A 57 -9.61 -11.82 8.34
C VAL A 57 -8.73 -11.19 9.40
N PRO A 58 -7.62 -11.85 9.80
CA PRO A 58 -6.74 -11.29 10.82
C PRO A 58 -6.16 -9.94 10.40
N HIS A 59 -6.24 -8.98 11.31
CA HIS A 59 -5.59 -7.69 11.16
C HIS A 59 -5.08 -7.24 12.52
N LEU A 60 -3.89 -6.69 12.55
CA LEU A 60 -3.20 -6.32 13.79
C LEU A 60 -2.49 -4.99 13.63
N PRO A 61 -2.43 -4.17 14.70
CA PRO A 61 -1.54 -3.03 14.70
C PRO A 61 -0.09 -3.51 14.80
N VAL A 62 0.76 -2.97 13.95
CA VAL A 62 2.18 -3.31 13.88
C VAL A 62 2.99 -2.02 13.92
N THR A 63 3.94 -1.96 14.83
CA THR A 63 4.82 -0.80 14.97
C THR A 63 6.18 -1.13 14.37
N GLY A 64 6.71 -0.20 13.61
CA GLY A 64 8.03 -0.37 12.99
C GLY A 64 8.62 0.95 12.54
N THR A 65 9.84 0.85 12.02
CA THR A 65 10.58 2.01 11.50
C THR A 65 10.63 1.94 9.98
N VAL A 66 10.25 3.04 9.34
CA VAL A 66 10.27 3.15 7.87
C VAL A 66 11.73 3.21 7.41
N ARG A 67 12.11 2.27 6.52
CA ARG A 67 13.48 2.19 6.00
C ARG A 67 13.59 2.63 4.54
N THR A 68 12.65 2.24 3.70
CA THR A 68 12.59 2.70 2.31
C THR A 68 11.15 2.98 1.93
N ILE A 69 10.99 3.87 0.96
CA ILE A 69 9.66 4.24 0.43
C ILE A 69 9.76 4.27 -1.09
N GLN A 70 8.82 3.64 -1.76
CA GLN A 70 8.64 3.76 -3.21
C GLN A 70 7.22 4.21 -3.51
N ALA A 71 7.07 5.15 -4.43
CA ALA A 71 5.77 5.50 -5.00
C ALA A 71 5.59 4.69 -6.28
N LEU A 72 4.47 3.99 -6.40
CA LEU A 72 4.16 3.20 -7.58
C LEU A 72 3.27 4.03 -8.50
N HIS A 73 3.87 4.51 -9.59
CA HIS A 73 3.20 5.34 -10.60
C HIS A 73 2.68 4.46 -11.72
N TYR A 74 1.54 4.84 -12.26
CA TYR A 74 0.91 4.16 -13.41
C TYR A 74 0.46 5.18 -14.42
N ALA A 75 0.60 4.85 -15.70
CA ALA A 75 0.01 5.62 -16.77
C ALA A 75 -1.44 5.17 -17.00
N PHE A 76 -2.28 6.13 -17.36
CA PHE A 76 -3.71 5.90 -17.60
C PHE A 76 -4.06 6.34 -19.00
N ASP A 77 -4.87 5.55 -19.66
CA ASP A 77 -5.46 5.87 -20.97
C ASP A 77 -6.96 6.09 -20.82
N GLU A 78 -7.55 6.87 -21.74
CA GLU A 78 -8.99 7.04 -21.75
C GLU A 78 -9.67 5.71 -22.10
N GLY A 79 -10.73 5.39 -21.35
CA GLY A 79 -11.55 4.22 -21.62
C GLY A 79 -12.60 4.46 -22.68
N ALA A 80 -13.48 3.48 -22.86
CA ALA A 80 -14.54 3.52 -23.86
C ALA A 80 -15.63 4.55 -23.51
N ASN A 81 -15.81 4.86 -22.25
CA ASN A 81 -16.84 5.79 -21.79
C ASN A 81 -16.24 7.15 -21.47
N PRO A 82 -16.99 8.26 -21.63
CA PRO A 82 -16.48 9.57 -21.28
C PRO A 82 -16.05 9.65 -19.81
N GLY A 83 -14.85 10.17 -19.57
CA GLY A 83 -14.32 10.32 -18.21
C GLY A 83 -13.71 9.07 -17.61
N GLU A 84 -13.84 7.93 -18.27
CA GLU A 84 -13.25 6.68 -17.80
C GLU A 84 -11.75 6.68 -18.07
N MET A 85 -10.97 6.25 -17.04
CA MET A 85 -9.52 6.10 -17.18
C MET A 85 -9.14 4.65 -16.85
N ILE A 86 -8.31 4.07 -17.68
CA ILE A 86 -7.88 2.67 -17.58
C ILE A 86 -6.37 2.62 -17.41
N ILE A 87 -5.90 1.83 -16.45
CA ILE A 87 -4.46 1.62 -16.24
C ILE A 87 -3.87 0.99 -17.52
N ARG A 88 -2.79 1.61 -18.03
CA ARG A 88 -2.05 1.03 -19.15
C ARG A 88 -1.24 -0.17 -18.63
N PRO A 89 -1.45 -1.37 -19.17
CA PRO A 89 -0.69 -2.54 -18.76
C PRO A 89 0.82 -2.32 -18.90
N GLY A 90 1.58 -2.77 -17.90
CA GLY A 90 3.04 -2.65 -17.91
C GLY A 90 3.59 -1.25 -17.67
N SER A 91 2.73 -0.30 -17.29
CA SER A 91 3.16 1.09 -17.09
C SER A 91 3.70 1.40 -15.69
N GLU A 92 3.72 0.43 -14.78
CA GLU A 92 4.18 0.66 -13.42
C GLU A 92 5.62 1.14 -13.38
N VAL A 93 5.85 2.23 -12.66
CA VAL A 93 7.19 2.77 -12.38
C VAL A 93 7.30 3.01 -10.88
N ALA A 94 8.31 2.42 -10.25
CA ALA A 94 8.60 2.63 -8.85
C ALA A 94 9.61 3.77 -8.70
N VAL A 95 9.25 4.79 -7.93
CA VAL A 95 10.11 5.97 -7.71
C VAL A 95 10.44 6.04 -6.22
N GLU A 96 11.74 6.09 -5.92
CA GLU A 96 12.20 6.22 -4.53
C GLU A 96 11.80 7.58 -3.95
N LEU A 97 11.31 7.56 -2.71
CA LEU A 97 10.93 8.77 -1.98
C LEU A 97 11.62 8.81 -0.63
N ASP A 98 11.82 10.03 -0.12
CA ASP A 98 12.24 10.26 1.26
C ASP A 98 11.07 10.41 2.22
N ALA A 99 9.92 10.83 1.71
CA ALA A 99 8.75 11.13 2.53
C ALA A 99 7.47 11.00 1.71
N VAL A 100 6.37 10.72 2.43
CA VAL A 100 5.02 10.66 1.87
C VAL A 100 4.18 11.74 2.53
N PRO A 101 3.45 12.56 1.74
CA PRO A 101 2.58 13.59 2.31
C PRO A 101 1.36 12.97 3.00
N GLY A 102 0.79 13.71 3.93
CA GLY A 102 -0.42 13.30 4.62
C GLY A 102 -1.69 13.63 3.87
N ALA A 103 -2.81 13.50 4.59
CA ALA A 103 -4.14 13.71 4.04
C ALA A 103 -4.28 15.04 3.29
N GLY A 104 -4.97 15.00 2.16
CA GLY A 104 -5.24 16.17 1.35
C GLY A 104 -4.10 16.64 0.45
N ARG A 105 -2.98 15.92 0.40
CA ARG A 105 -1.82 16.31 -0.39
C ARG A 105 -1.41 15.21 -1.37
N GLN A 106 -1.10 15.62 -2.59
CA GLN A 106 -0.58 14.72 -3.63
C GLN A 106 0.91 14.97 -3.84
N LEU A 107 1.60 13.94 -4.35
CA LEU A 107 2.96 14.10 -4.80
C LEU A 107 3.03 15.04 -6.00
N PRO A 108 4.11 15.85 -6.13
CA PRO A 108 4.33 16.64 -7.33
C PRO A 108 4.40 15.78 -8.59
N GLY A 109 3.94 16.32 -9.70
CA GLY A 109 4.01 15.64 -11.00
C GLY A 109 2.90 14.68 -11.30
N CYS A 110 1.94 14.48 -10.39
CA CYS A 110 0.77 13.66 -10.66
C CYS A 110 -0.21 14.40 -11.57
N THR A 111 -0.70 13.69 -12.58
CA THR A 111 -1.72 14.20 -13.51
C THR A 111 -2.83 13.16 -13.62
N ARG A 112 -3.87 13.48 -14.39
CA ARG A 112 -4.94 12.51 -14.66
C ARG A 112 -4.43 11.28 -15.40
N GLU A 113 -3.41 11.44 -16.24
CA GLU A 113 -2.84 10.40 -17.08
C GLU A 113 -1.65 9.67 -16.42
N TYR A 114 -1.10 10.21 -15.36
CA TYR A 114 0.07 9.62 -14.69
C TYR A 114 -0.01 9.88 -13.19
N ARG A 115 -0.32 8.84 -12.44
CA ARG A 115 -0.62 8.98 -11.00
C ARG A 115 0.01 7.87 -10.18
N VAL A 116 0.20 8.18 -8.90
CA VAL A 116 0.53 7.19 -7.88
C VAL A 116 -0.74 6.46 -7.47
N LEU A 117 -0.69 5.13 -7.41
CA LEU A 117 -1.78 4.31 -6.89
C LEU A 117 -1.46 3.71 -5.53
N ALA A 118 -0.19 3.51 -5.23
CA ALA A 118 0.22 2.89 -3.97
C ALA A 118 1.62 3.35 -3.58
N TYR A 119 1.91 3.22 -2.29
CA TYR A 119 3.26 3.35 -1.76
C TYR A 119 3.71 1.99 -1.26
N ARG A 120 4.94 1.62 -1.57
CA ARG A 120 5.56 0.39 -1.09
C ARG A 120 6.65 0.75 -0.09
N VAL A 121 6.50 0.28 1.14
CA VAL A 121 7.37 0.65 2.25
C VAL A 121 8.05 -0.60 2.79
N GLN A 122 9.37 -0.52 2.98
CA GLN A 122 10.07 -1.52 3.78
C GLN A 122 10.07 -1.03 5.22
N LEU A 123 9.48 -1.83 6.09
CA LEU A 123 9.30 -1.51 7.50
C LEU A 123 10.12 -2.47 8.34
N GLU A 124 10.96 -1.91 9.20
CA GLU A 124 11.72 -2.73 10.15
C GLU A 124 10.92 -2.89 11.42
N VAL A 125 10.61 -4.12 11.79
CA VAL A 125 9.86 -4.45 12.99
C VAL A 125 10.74 -5.24 13.96
N ALA A 126 10.38 -5.19 15.24
CA ALA A 126 11.13 -5.89 16.28
C ALA A 126 11.06 -7.41 16.06
N GLU A 127 12.13 -8.11 16.43
CA GLU A 127 12.09 -9.56 16.47
C GLU A 127 11.01 -10.00 17.47
N GLY A 128 10.22 -11.00 17.06
CA GLY A 128 9.11 -11.47 17.89
C GLY A 128 7.83 -10.64 17.77
N MET A 129 7.81 -9.60 16.91
CA MET A 129 6.58 -8.86 16.62
C MET A 129 5.51 -9.82 16.11
N VAL A 130 4.31 -9.74 16.69
CA VAL A 130 3.17 -10.53 16.22
C VAL A 130 2.63 -9.88 14.94
N LEU A 131 2.63 -10.66 13.86
CA LEU A 131 2.14 -10.21 12.54
C LEU A 131 0.87 -10.98 12.20
N PRO A 132 -0.06 -10.35 11.45
CA PRO A 132 -1.30 -11.03 11.09
C PRO A 132 -1.02 -12.20 10.14
N ALA A 133 -1.72 -13.31 10.36
CA ALA A 133 -1.64 -14.48 9.51
C ALA A 133 -2.44 -14.26 8.23
N TYR A 134 -1.99 -14.87 7.13
CA TYR A 134 -2.75 -14.88 5.90
C TYR A 134 -3.91 -15.87 6.00
N VAL A 135 -5.08 -15.44 5.54
CA VAL A 135 -6.27 -16.29 5.40
C VAL A 135 -6.65 -16.24 3.92
N ALA A 136 -6.69 -17.40 3.26
CA ALA A 136 -6.92 -17.52 1.82
C ALA A 136 -8.33 -17.15 1.39
N ASP A 137 -9.24 -16.98 2.34
CA ASP A 137 -10.65 -16.84 2.11
C ASP A 137 -11.03 -15.39 1.75
N ASP A 138 -11.58 -15.18 0.56
CA ASP A 138 -12.23 -13.94 0.13
C ASP A 138 -11.39 -12.66 0.16
N GLN A 139 -10.06 -12.74 0.28
CA GLN A 139 -9.24 -11.53 0.33
C GLN A 139 -9.29 -10.70 -0.94
N ASP A 140 -9.36 -11.35 -2.10
CA ASP A 140 -9.37 -10.63 -3.38
C ASP A 140 -10.69 -9.91 -3.60
N ASP A 141 -11.80 -10.49 -3.13
CA ASP A 141 -13.14 -9.95 -3.34
C ASP A 141 -13.37 -8.64 -2.61
N TRP A 142 -12.85 -8.49 -1.40
CA TRP A 142 -13.11 -7.28 -0.62
C TRP A 142 -12.27 -6.08 -1.02
N PHE A 143 -11.20 -6.27 -1.78
CA PHE A 143 -10.46 -5.16 -2.39
C PHE A 143 -11.12 -4.65 -3.67
N GLU A 144 -11.92 -5.45 -4.31
CA GLU A 144 -12.60 -5.07 -5.56
C GLU A 144 -13.94 -4.37 -5.33
N GLN A 145 -14.44 -4.35 -4.11
CA GLN A 145 -15.75 -3.80 -3.77
C GLN A 145 -15.76 -2.27 -3.60
N ASP A 146 -14.68 -1.61 -3.83
CA ASP A 146 -14.57 -0.15 -3.64
C ASP A 146 -14.98 0.64 -4.87
#